data_43cd6b53dbc1e3ff16f879c2b56b538c
#
_entry.id   43cd6b53dbc1e3ff16f879c2b56b538c
#
_cell.length_a   1.000
_cell.length_b   1.000
_cell.length_c   1.000
_cell.angle_alpha   90.00
_cell.angle_beta   90.00
_cell.angle_gamma   90.00
#
_symmetry.space_group_name_H-M   'P 1'
#
loop_
_entity.id
_entity.type
_entity.pdbx_description
1 polymer ?
#
loop_
_entity_poly.entity_id
_entity_poly.type
_entity_poly.pdbx_seq_one_letter_code
_entity_poly.pdbx_strand_id
1 'polypeptide(L)'
;MKMRIKYVKNENMINGELLETINKNLELFYLDDDEIREYYNKDCFLKYVVNLFVDNQNNKHAPIIVESNPSPSNLFGKVEYDYNSGNIKTDFTKVFSGSLQKANGGYLVLYAQQLLAYPLSWELLKRTIQSQKIPMETKVSIEPEEIPLNVKIILIGSNYIYDVLYRYDNEFSKCFKIFVDFDNEMNRSEVTEYGMAQFISFQCEKNKFKHFTYEAVEGIIKHSTRLVGSKKKLSTDFNKLLEVITEADIFAKLEDKEFVEKEHVRIAILERRKRLNKIENKMDEFIEDNTIMIDTEGSRVGIINGLSVLGMGEYSFGRPSRISVTTSMGSKGIVNIEREVKMSGPIHSKGVLILQGYLTEHFAQEYPLSMNAYICFEQNYGGIDGDSATLAELCALLSSLSEVPIKQNIAVTGSLNQKGDIQVVGGITEKIEGFYNVCKKRGFKDQVYGVILPKDNMDNLILSDEMEKTIKDGSFKIYPVGKIEESIEILMDKMFEDIK
;
A
#
# COMPACT_ATOMS: atom_id res chain seq x y z
N MET A 1 7.50 49.30 -20.74
CA MET A 1 6.08 49.59 -20.48
C MET A 1 5.65 48.65 -19.35
N LYS A 2 5.47 49.12 -18.10
CA LYS A 2 5.07 48.28 -16.96
C LYS A 2 3.60 47.90 -17.12
N MET A 3 3.32 46.63 -17.28
CA MET A 3 1.95 46.07 -17.24
C MET A 3 1.39 46.24 -15.82
N ARG A 4 0.44 47.14 -15.62
CA ARG A 4 -0.32 47.24 -14.36
C ARG A 4 -1.50 46.27 -14.42
N ILE A 5 -1.44 45.18 -13.67
CA ILE A 5 -2.61 44.36 -13.37
C ILE A 5 -3.39 45.11 -12.30
N LYS A 6 -4.43 45.86 -12.67
CA LYS A 6 -5.32 46.51 -11.70
C LYS A 6 -6.42 45.55 -11.30
N TYR A 7 -6.50 45.24 -10.02
CA TYR A 7 -7.72 44.71 -9.40
C TYR A 7 -8.77 45.85 -9.43
N VAL A 8 -9.75 45.74 -10.31
CA VAL A 8 -10.80 46.76 -10.42
C VAL A 8 -11.87 46.44 -9.36
N LYS A 9 -11.94 47.27 -8.34
CA LYS A 9 -12.95 47.21 -7.29
C LYS A 9 -14.16 48.12 -7.51
N ASN A 10 -14.26 48.87 -8.66
CA ASN A 10 -15.36 49.81 -8.88
C ASN A 10 -15.78 49.91 -10.36
N GLU A 11 -16.99 49.38 -10.65
CA GLU A 11 -17.65 49.50 -11.96
C GLU A 11 -17.96 50.97 -12.39
N ASN A 12 -17.97 51.91 -11.46
CA ASN A 12 -18.39 53.31 -11.74
C ASN A 12 -17.31 54.22 -12.35
N MET A 13 -16.03 53.84 -12.32
CA MET A 13 -14.97 54.63 -12.96
C MET A 13 -14.80 54.36 -14.46
N ILE A 14 -15.21 53.21 -14.94
CA ILE A 14 -15.05 52.82 -16.34
C ILE A 14 -16.04 53.56 -17.26
N ASN A 15 -17.23 53.86 -16.74
CA ASN A 15 -18.28 54.50 -17.54
C ASN A 15 -18.00 55.97 -17.94
N GLY A 16 -17.24 56.72 -17.14
CA GLY A 16 -16.93 58.13 -17.42
C GLY A 16 -15.91 58.31 -18.56
N GLU A 17 -14.79 57.61 -18.49
CA GLU A 17 -13.75 57.67 -19.52
C GLU A 17 -14.17 57.03 -20.86
N LEU A 18 -15.01 55.96 -20.78
CA LEU A 18 -15.59 55.33 -21.96
C LEU A 18 -16.54 56.26 -22.71
N LEU A 19 -17.41 56.96 -21.99
CA LEU A 19 -18.35 57.96 -22.55
C LEU A 19 -17.61 59.15 -23.15
N GLU A 20 -16.56 59.66 -22.52
CA GLU A 20 -15.74 60.76 -23.05
C GLU A 20 -14.99 60.38 -24.33
N THR A 21 -14.53 59.13 -24.41
CA THR A 21 -13.84 58.60 -25.57
C THR A 21 -14.80 58.30 -26.72
N ILE A 22 -16.01 57.76 -26.40
CA ILE A 22 -17.09 57.59 -27.40
C ILE A 22 -17.51 58.95 -27.96
N ASN A 23 -17.66 59.99 -27.13
CA ASN A 23 -18.04 61.32 -27.58
C ASN A 23 -16.93 62.01 -28.41
N LYS A 24 -15.65 61.84 -28.12
CA LYS A 24 -14.53 62.30 -28.92
C LYS A 24 -14.41 61.58 -30.26
N ASN A 25 -14.87 60.37 -30.37
CA ASN A 25 -14.82 59.53 -31.57
C ASN A 25 -16.09 59.66 -32.42
N LEU A 26 -17.14 60.35 -31.96
CA LEU A 26 -18.33 60.64 -32.74
C LEU A 26 -18.04 61.58 -33.92
N GLU A 27 -16.97 62.39 -33.87
CA GLU A 27 -16.52 63.17 -34.99
C GLU A 27 -15.91 62.32 -36.14
N LEU A 28 -15.59 61.04 -35.90
CA LEU A 28 -15.06 60.08 -36.87
C LEU A 28 -16.14 59.40 -37.73
N PHE A 29 -17.43 59.63 -37.45
CA PHE A 29 -18.56 59.09 -38.21
C PHE A 29 -18.71 59.65 -39.63
N TYR A 30 -17.85 60.54 -40.04
CA TYR A 30 -17.82 61.12 -41.39
C TYR A 30 -16.68 60.56 -42.27
N LEU A 31 -15.98 59.51 -41.83
CA LEU A 31 -14.95 58.81 -42.61
C LEU A 31 -15.56 57.66 -43.40
N ASP A 32 -14.96 57.36 -44.55
CA ASP A 32 -15.38 56.23 -45.40
C ASP A 32 -15.21 54.86 -44.65
N ASP A 33 -16.04 53.88 -44.99
CA ASP A 33 -16.09 52.57 -44.30
C ASP A 33 -14.76 51.83 -44.21
N ASP A 34 -13.86 52.04 -45.19
CA ASP A 34 -12.53 51.43 -45.21
C ASP A 34 -11.53 52.21 -44.31
N GLU A 35 -11.63 53.53 -44.20
CA GLU A 35 -10.86 54.31 -43.24
C GLU A 35 -11.30 54.15 -41.82
N ILE A 36 -12.62 53.90 -41.62
CA ILE A 36 -13.19 53.49 -40.32
C ILE A 36 -12.68 52.15 -39.90
N ARG A 37 -12.58 51.17 -40.79
CA ARG A 37 -12.02 49.83 -40.50
C ARG A 37 -10.55 49.84 -40.16
N GLU A 38 -9.76 50.72 -40.80
CA GLU A 38 -8.33 50.85 -40.53
C GLU A 38 -8.06 51.62 -39.21
N TYR A 39 -8.92 52.60 -38.87
CA TYR A 39 -8.83 53.37 -37.63
C TYR A 39 -9.40 52.60 -36.41
N TYR A 40 -10.43 51.80 -36.62
CA TYR A 40 -10.96 50.86 -35.60
C TYR A 40 -10.22 49.53 -35.53
N ASN A 41 -8.95 49.59 -35.95
CA ASN A 41 -8.09 48.44 -35.66
C ASN A 41 -8.19 48.13 -34.16
N LYS A 42 -8.26 46.84 -33.82
CA LYS A 42 -8.45 46.32 -32.45
C LYS A 42 -7.66 47.02 -31.34
N ASP A 43 -6.59 47.69 -31.70
CA ASP A 43 -5.66 48.36 -30.79
C ASP A 43 -6.23 49.60 -30.08
N CYS A 44 -7.21 50.32 -30.67
CA CYS A 44 -7.79 51.55 -30.06
C CYS A 44 -8.60 51.25 -28.77
N PHE A 45 -9.29 50.13 -28.73
CA PHE A 45 -10.10 49.75 -27.58
C PHE A 45 -9.34 48.83 -26.58
N LEU A 46 -8.17 48.38 -26.92
CA LEU A 46 -7.39 47.47 -26.08
C LEU A 46 -7.11 48.08 -24.70
N LYS A 47 -6.90 49.38 -24.60
CA LYS A 47 -6.66 50.09 -23.33
C LYS A 47 -7.84 50.10 -22.36
N TYR A 48 -9.05 49.80 -22.85
CA TYR A 48 -10.27 49.70 -22.04
C TYR A 48 -10.69 48.28 -21.73
N VAL A 49 -10.06 47.26 -22.33
CA VAL A 49 -10.32 45.86 -22.07
C VAL A 49 -9.74 45.49 -20.71
N VAL A 50 -10.50 44.79 -19.92
CA VAL A 50 -10.04 44.24 -18.63
C VAL A 50 -9.77 42.77 -18.84
N ASN A 51 -8.56 42.34 -18.50
CA ASN A 51 -8.24 40.90 -18.38
C ASN A 51 -8.43 40.49 -16.93
N LEU A 52 -9.49 39.69 -16.67
CA LEU A 52 -9.72 39.13 -15.35
C LEU A 52 -8.78 37.93 -15.13
N PHE A 53 -7.70 38.18 -14.42
CA PHE A 53 -6.63 37.21 -14.26
C PHE A 53 -7.00 36.07 -13.32
N VAL A 54 -7.70 36.34 -12.21
CA VAL A 54 -8.26 35.35 -11.26
C VAL A 54 -9.61 35.86 -10.80
N ASP A 55 -10.65 35.01 -10.94
CA ASP A 55 -11.98 35.26 -10.42
C ASP A 55 -12.22 34.43 -9.14
N ASN A 56 -12.34 35.10 -8.01
CA ASN A 56 -12.67 34.51 -6.71
C ASN A 56 -14.05 35.01 -6.19
N GLN A 57 -14.89 35.62 -7.04
CA GLN A 57 -16.16 36.26 -6.65
C GLN A 57 -17.11 35.24 -5.95
N ASN A 58 -17.10 33.99 -6.40
CA ASN A 58 -17.98 32.93 -5.87
C ASN A 58 -17.38 32.18 -4.69
N ASN A 59 -16.13 32.46 -4.32
CA ASN A 59 -15.46 31.75 -3.23
C ASN A 59 -15.84 32.37 -1.88
N LYS A 60 -16.62 31.64 -1.09
CA LYS A 60 -16.98 32.03 0.28
C LYS A 60 -15.85 31.75 1.30
N HIS A 61 -14.87 30.94 0.93
CA HIS A 61 -13.74 30.48 1.75
C HIS A 61 -12.42 30.68 1.01
N ALA A 62 -11.30 30.45 1.69
CA ALA A 62 -10.00 30.41 1.07
C ALA A 62 -9.99 29.40 -0.10
N PRO A 63 -9.42 29.75 -1.27
CA PRO A 63 -9.40 28.86 -2.41
C PRO A 63 -8.59 27.59 -2.12
N ILE A 64 -9.10 26.44 -2.53
CA ILE A 64 -8.40 25.16 -2.47
C ILE A 64 -8.31 24.64 -3.89
N ILE A 65 -7.09 24.64 -4.44
CA ILE A 65 -6.82 24.21 -5.81
C ILE A 65 -6.04 22.89 -5.76
N VAL A 66 -6.56 21.86 -6.43
CA VAL A 66 -5.87 20.58 -6.64
C VAL A 66 -5.38 20.56 -8.08
N GLU A 67 -4.07 20.58 -8.30
CA GLU A 67 -3.48 20.54 -9.63
C GLU A 67 -2.95 19.13 -9.94
N SER A 68 -3.59 18.49 -10.92
CA SER A 68 -3.26 17.14 -11.34
C SER A 68 -2.21 17.08 -12.46
N ASN A 69 -2.00 18.18 -13.19
CA ASN A 69 -0.99 18.27 -14.24
C ASN A 69 -0.09 19.49 -14.02
N PRO A 70 0.86 19.43 -13.08
CA PRO A 70 1.66 20.56 -12.63
C PRO A 70 2.80 20.92 -13.61
N SER A 71 2.46 21.09 -14.90
CA SER A 71 3.37 21.65 -15.89
C SER A 71 3.71 23.10 -15.55
N PRO A 72 4.84 23.67 -16.04
CA PRO A 72 5.20 25.06 -15.77
C PRO A 72 4.09 26.04 -16.13
N SER A 73 3.44 25.85 -17.27
CA SER A 73 2.34 26.70 -17.73
C SER A 73 1.08 26.60 -16.85
N ASN A 74 0.77 25.40 -16.36
CA ASN A 74 -0.38 25.20 -15.50
C ASN A 74 -0.15 25.74 -14.09
N LEU A 75 1.07 25.64 -13.56
CA LEU A 75 1.40 26.14 -12.22
C LEU A 75 1.57 27.66 -12.18
N PHE A 76 2.40 28.19 -13.10
CA PHE A 76 2.85 29.56 -13.05
C PHE A 76 2.10 30.52 -14.02
N GLY A 77 1.19 29.91 -14.80
CA GLY A 77 0.49 30.64 -15.87
C GLY A 77 1.30 30.69 -17.16
N LYS A 78 0.69 31.26 -18.16
CA LYS A 78 1.29 31.40 -19.51
C LYS A 78 0.97 32.74 -20.14
N VAL A 79 1.86 33.14 -21.03
CA VAL A 79 1.61 34.26 -21.96
C VAL A 79 1.53 33.69 -23.38
N GLU A 80 0.43 33.94 -24.07
CA GLU A 80 0.27 33.53 -25.48
C GLU A 80 0.83 34.60 -26.40
N TYR A 81 1.35 34.22 -27.56
CA TYR A 81 2.02 35.08 -28.52
C TYR A 81 1.40 34.91 -29.90
N ASP A 82 1.23 36.05 -30.60
CA ASP A 82 0.91 36.04 -32.04
C ASP A 82 2.21 36.03 -32.84
N TYR A 83 2.28 35.15 -33.79
CA TYR A 83 3.40 35.04 -34.73
C TYR A 83 2.98 35.60 -36.10
N ASN A 84 3.17 36.89 -36.32
CA ASN A 84 2.87 37.52 -37.59
C ASN A 84 4.18 37.92 -38.31
N SER A 85 4.44 37.33 -39.48
CA SER A 85 5.53 37.70 -40.42
C SER A 85 6.90 37.88 -39.75
N GLY A 86 7.25 37.00 -38.78
CA GLY A 86 8.55 37.03 -38.10
C GLY A 86 8.61 37.89 -36.82
N ASN A 87 7.56 38.63 -36.49
CA ASN A 87 7.47 39.42 -35.26
C ASN A 87 6.61 38.70 -34.23
N ILE A 88 7.14 38.60 -33.01
CA ILE A 88 6.41 38.04 -31.85
C ILE A 88 5.73 39.21 -31.14
N LYS A 89 4.39 39.20 -31.11
CA LYS A 89 3.57 40.17 -30.39
C LYS A 89 2.77 39.51 -29.28
N THR A 90 2.59 40.22 -28.19
CA THR A 90 1.66 39.83 -27.12
C THR A 90 1.09 41.09 -26.47
N ASP A 91 -0.02 40.95 -25.79
CA ASP A 91 -0.64 41.96 -24.99
C ASP A 91 -1.16 41.41 -23.65
N PHE A 92 -1.65 42.30 -22.78
CA PHE A 92 -2.09 41.88 -21.45
C PHE A 92 -3.31 40.96 -21.45
N THR A 93 -4.10 40.92 -22.55
CA THR A 93 -5.27 40.04 -22.67
C THR A 93 -4.88 38.57 -22.89
N LYS A 94 -3.62 38.33 -23.28
CA LYS A 94 -3.05 37.00 -23.56
C LYS A 94 -2.29 36.39 -22.38
N VAL A 95 -2.45 37.00 -21.20
CA VAL A 95 -1.85 36.51 -19.95
C VAL A 95 -2.87 35.68 -19.23
N PHE A 96 -2.55 34.41 -18.96
CA PHE A 96 -3.41 33.45 -18.30
C PHE A 96 -2.82 33.01 -16.94
N SER A 97 -3.67 32.98 -15.93
CA SER A 97 -3.27 32.55 -14.58
C SER A 97 -3.03 31.05 -14.48
N GLY A 98 -2.03 30.65 -13.71
CA GLY A 98 -1.81 29.28 -13.29
C GLY A 98 -2.45 28.96 -11.94
N SER A 99 -2.24 27.73 -11.49
CA SER A 99 -2.81 27.21 -10.24
C SER A 99 -2.27 27.94 -9.00
N LEU A 100 -1.02 28.44 -9.03
CA LEU A 100 -0.46 29.25 -7.93
C LEU A 100 -1.20 30.58 -7.75
N GLN A 101 -1.52 31.28 -8.87
CA GLN A 101 -2.26 32.53 -8.81
C GLN A 101 -3.72 32.25 -8.36
N LYS A 102 -4.36 31.21 -8.88
CA LYS A 102 -5.72 30.81 -8.48
C LYS A 102 -5.84 30.43 -7.01
N ALA A 103 -4.78 29.79 -6.47
CA ALA A 103 -4.71 29.37 -5.07
C ALA A 103 -4.28 30.50 -4.11
N ASN A 104 -3.97 31.70 -4.61
CA ASN A 104 -3.41 32.78 -3.79
C ASN A 104 -4.42 33.22 -2.71
N GLY A 105 -3.99 33.30 -1.47
CA GLY A 105 -4.83 33.48 -0.29
C GLY A 105 -5.38 32.16 0.29
N GLY A 106 -4.97 31.00 -0.24
CA GLY A 106 -5.49 29.68 0.16
C GLY A 106 -4.48 28.55 0.07
N TYR A 107 -4.90 27.44 -0.54
CA TYR A 107 -4.18 26.18 -0.55
C TYR A 107 -4.00 25.65 -1.97
N LEU A 108 -2.78 25.19 -2.27
CA LEU A 108 -2.46 24.47 -3.49
C LEU A 108 -2.05 23.04 -3.12
N VAL A 109 -2.77 22.05 -3.64
CA VAL A 109 -2.49 20.62 -3.44
C VAL A 109 -1.84 20.07 -4.71
N LEU A 110 -0.68 19.44 -4.53
CA LEU A 110 0.12 18.85 -5.60
C LEU A 110 0.46 17.40 -5.26
N TYR A 111 0.48 16.54 -6.29
CA TYR A 111 1.00 15.18 -6.15
C TYR A 111 2.49 15.16 -6.51
N ALA A 112 3.34 14.75 -5.57
CA ALA A 112 4.80 14.80 -5.71
C ALA A 112 5.28 14.03 -6.94
N GLN A 113 4.75 12.85 -7.20
CA GLN A 113 5.12 12.04 -8.36
C GLN A 113 4.82 12.75 -9.68
N GLN A 114 3.67 13.44 -9.77
CA GLN A 114 3.30 14.20 -10.97
C GLN A 114 4.15 15.45 -11.13
N LEU A 115 4.43 16.15 -10.01
CA LEU A 115 5.28 17.35 -10.02
C LEU A 115 6.72 17.02 -10.42
N LEU A 116 7.29 15.93 -9.93
CA LEU A 116 8.65 15.51 -10.26
C LEU A 116 8.81 15.02 -11.71
N ALA A 117 7.70 14.68 -12.38
CA ALA A 117 7.72 14.43 -13.82
C ALA A 117 8.04 15.70 -14.65
N TYR A 118 7.93 16.88 -14.03
CA TYR A 118 8.30 18.18 -14.61
C TYR A 118 9.44 18.85 -13.80
N PRO A 119 10.72 18.52 -14.05
CA PRO A 119 11.83 19.04 -13.26
C PRO A 119 11.87 20.58 -13.19
N LEU A 120 11.52 21.26 -14.29
CA LEU A 120 11.44 22.71 -14.30
C LEU A 120 10.38 23.25 -13.34
N SER A 121 9.21 22.61 -13.27
CA SER A 121 8.15 23.00 -12.32
C SER A 121 8.62 22.86 -10.87
N TRP A 122 9.36 21.81 -10.56
CA TRP A 122 9.92 21.60 -9.23
C TRP A 122 10.92 22.70 -8.84
N GLU A 123 11.86 23.01 -9.73
CA GLU A 123 12.86 24.05 -9.48
C GLU A 123 12.23 25.46 -9.37
N LEU A 124 11.29 25.79 -10.25
CA LEU A 124 10.58 27.05 -10.19
C LEU A 124 9.73 27.15 -8.92
N LEU A 125 9.09 26.08 -8.49
CA LEU A 125 8.28 26.06 -7.28
C LEU A 125 9.13 26.33 -6.03
N LYS A 126 10.29 25.69 -5.90
CA LYS A 126 11.21 25.96 -4.80
C LYS A 126 11.65 27.42 -4.76
N ARG A 127 12.05 27.97 -5.91
CA ARG A 127 12.42 29.40 -6.02
C ARG A 127 11.26 30.31 -5.63
N THR A 128 10.05 30.00 -6.08
CA THR A 128 8.83 30.76 -5.76
C THR A 128 8.53 30.75 -4.27
N ILE A 129 8.68 29.58 -3.61
CA ILE A 129 8.51 29.49 -2.16
C ILE A 129 9.58 30.31 -1.41
N GLN A 130 10.82 30.27 -1.87
CA GLN A 130 11.92 31.01 -1.22
C GLN A 130 11.83 32.51 -1.44
N SER A 131 11.51 32.95 -2.66
CA SER A 131 11.40 34.39 -3.01
C SER A 131 10.10 35.03 -2.53
N GLN A 132 9.08 34.20 -2.17
CA GLN A 132 7.71 34.64 -1.85
C GLN A 132 7.06 35.46 -3.00
N LYS A 133 7.45 35.17 -4.25
CA LYS A 133 6.95 35.83 -5.44
C LYS A 133 6.71 34.81 -6.55
N ILE A 134 5.61 34.94 -7.25
CA ILE A 134 5.25 34.08 -8.38
C ILE A 134 5.87 34.63 -9.64
N PRO A 135 6.84 33.94 -10.28
CA PRO A 135 7.42 34.40 -11.54
C PRO A 135 6.43 34.18 -12.68
N MET A 136 6.52 35.06 -13.70
CA MET A 136 5.84 34.81 -14.96
C MET A 136 6.87 34.97 -16.07
N GLU A 137 7.16 33.90 -16.79
CA GLU A 137 8.13 33.87 -17.86
C GLU A 137 7.53 34.49 -19.13
N THR A 138 8.24 35.44 -19.74
CA THR A 138 7.87 36.07 -21.02
C THR A 138 9.00 35.94 -22.04
N LYS A 139 8.64 35.74 -23.31
CA LYS A 139 9.60 35.70 -24.45
C LYS A 139 9.92 37.06 -25.08
N VAL A 140 9.25 38.08 -24.58
CA VAL A 140 9.43 39.49 -25.09
C VAL A 140 9.88 40.36 -23.92
N SER A 141 10.50 41.53 -24.23
CA SER A 141 11.03 42.47 -23.24
C SER A 141 9.96 43.17 -22.39
N ILE A 142 8.87 42.48 -22.09
CA ILE A 142 7.81 42.93 -21.18
C ILE A 142 8.05 42.19 -19.87
N GLU A 143 8.45 42.90 -18.83
CA GLU A 143 8.54 42.32 -17.48
C GLU A 143 7.17 42.47 -16.82
N PRO A 144 6.46 41.36 -16.57
CA PRO A 144 5.23 41.40 -15.78
C PRO A 144 5.54 41.76 -14.34
N GLU A 145 4.60 42.44 -13.70
CA GLU A 145 4.72 42.76 -12.27
C GLU A 145 4.70 41.46 -11.45
N GLU A 146 5.67 41.31 -10.55
CA GLU A 146 5.74 40.12 -9.68
C GLU A 146 4.54 40.05 -8.73
N ILE A 147 3.92 38.88 -8.64
CA ILE A 147 2.75 38.64 -7.77
C ILE A 147 3.24 38.08 -6.43
N PRO A 148 2.93 38.70 -5.28
CA PRO A 148 3.28 38.16 -3.98
C PRO A 148 2.64 36.80 -3.76
N LEU A 149 3.42 35.83 -3.28
CA LEU A 149 2.94 34.47 -2.93
C LEU A 149 2.33 34.47 -1.52
N ASN A 150 1.06 34.17 -1.42
CA ASN A 150 0.36 33.90 -0.17
C ASN A 150 -0.41 32.57 -0.29
N VAL A 151 0.33 31.47 -0.53
CA VAL A 151 -0.25 30.14 -0.76
C VAL A 151 0.37 29.15 0.22
N LYS A 152 -0.47 28.31 0.82
CA LYS A 152 -0.01 27.11 1.54
C LYS A 152 0.02 25.94 0.57
N ILE A 153 1.22 25.40 0.34
CA ILE A 153 1.41 24.30 -0.60
C ILE A 153 1.41 22.98 0.17
N ILE A 154 0.57 22.05 -0.26
CA ILE A 154 0.46 20.71 0.29
C ILE A 154 0.97 19.75 -0.77
N LEU A 155 2.06 19.05 -0.47
CA LEU A 155 2.65 18.05 -1.35
C LEU A 155 2.27 16.65 -0.86
N ILE A 156 1.55 15.90 -1.68
CA ILE A 156 1.10 14.53 -1.37
C ILE A 156 2.00 13.54 -2.12
N GLY A 157 2.57 12.57 -1.41
CA GLY A 157 3.44 11.55 -1.98
C GLY A 157 3.61 10.33 -1.08
N SER A 158 4.33 9.33 -1.56
CA SER A 158 4.72 8.18 -0.75
C SER A 158 5.90 8.51 0.16
N ASN A 159 6.05 7.74 1.25
CA ASN A 159 7.22 7.85 2.13
C ASN A 159 8.54 7.68 1.38
N TYR A 160 8.57 6.81 0.35
CA TYR A 160 9.74 6.66 -0.53
C TYR A 160 10.13 7.98 -1.23
N ILE A 161 9.16 8.69 -1.81
CA ILE A 161 9.42 9.98 -2.47
C ILE A 161 9.89 11.02 -1.44
N TYR A 162 9.28 11.04 -0.26
CA TYR A 162 9.71 11.92 0.83
C TYR A 162 11.16 11.65 1.21
N ASP A 163 11.54 10.38 1.44
CA ASP A 163 12.91 10.00 1.80
C ASP A 163 13.93 10.37 0.72
N VAL A 164 13.57 10.16 -0.55
CA VAL A 164 14.43 10.54 -1.69
C VAL A 164 14.63 12.06 -1.72
N LEU A 165 13.56 12.84 -1.63
CA LEU A 165 13.65 14.30 -1.64
C LEU A 165 14.43 14.82 -0.42
N TYR A 166 14.17 14.27 0.76
CA TYR A 166 14.86 14.68 1.99
C TYR A 166 16.36 14.41 1.96
N ARG A 167 16.80 13.30 1.34
CA ARG A 167 18.22 12.92 1.26
C ARG A 167 18.98 13.59 0.13
N TYR A 168 18.34 13.81 -1.01
CA TYR A 168 19.03 14.23 -2.24
C TYR A 168 18.71 15.66 -2.68
N ASP A 169 17.69 16.32 -2.13
CA ASP A 169 17.37 17.72 -2.41
C ASP A 169 17.56 18.59 -1.15
N ASN A 170 18.68 19.29 -1.09
CA ASN A 170 19.06 20.14 0.06
C ASN A 170 18.08 21.31 0.32
N GLU A 171 17.25 21.67 -0.66
CA GLU A 171 16.28 22.76 -0.54
C GLU A 171 14.90 22.27 -0.10
N PHE A 172 14.63 20.98 -0.24
CA PHE A 172 13.33 20.40 0.10
C PHE A 172 12.91 20.68 1.55
N SER A 173 13.78 20.40 2.52
CA SER A 173 13.49 20.64 3.95
C SER A 173 13.34 22.13 4.30
N LYS A 174 13.90 23.05 3.50
CA LYS A 174 13.71 24.50 3.68
C LYS A 174 12.35 24.97 3.18
N CYS A 175 11.84 24.33 2.12
CA CYS A 175 10.54 24.64 1.52
C CYS A 175 9.38 23.95 2.23
N PHE A 176 9.55 22.67 2.60
CA PHE A 176 8.52 21.82 3.21
C PHE A 176 8.94 21.42 4.63
N LYS A 177 8.51 22.21 5.61
CA LYS A 177 8.95 22.08 7.01
C LYS A 177 8.06 21.16 7.86
N ILE A 178 6.84 20.90 7.41
CA ILE A 178 5.86 20.11 8.14
C ILE A 178 5.69 18.79 7.39
N PHE A 179 6.06 17.70 8.04
CA PHE A 179 5.80 16.34 7.59
C PHE A 179 4.58 15.80 8.33
N VAL A 180 3.63 15.25 7.58
CA VAL A 180 2.45 14.58 8.14
C VAL A 180 2.46 13.17 7.57
N ASP A 181 2.79 12.22 8.44
CA ASP A 181 2.80 10.80 8.09
C ASP A 181 1.41 10.19 8.31
N PHE A 182 0.95 9.41 7.33
CA PHE A 182 -0.27 8.63 7.42
C PHE A 182 0.12 7.16 7.47
N ASP A 183 -0.10 6.54 8.61
CA ASP A 183 0.11 5.12 8.79
C ASP A 183 -0.90 4.31 7.95
N ASN A 184 -0.49 3.12 7.50
CA ASN A 184 -1.36 2.18 6.77
C ASN A 184 -2.32 1.43 7.70
N GLU A 185 -2.21 1.65 9.00
CA GLU A 185 -3.00 1.00 10.02
C GLU A 185 -3.36 1.95 11.18
N MET A 186 -4.45 1.68 11.86
CA MET A 186 -4.88 2.41 13.06
C MET A 186 -5.30 1.43 14.17
N ASN A 187 -5.17 1.84 15.42
CA ASN A 187 -5.61 1.02 16.55
C ASN A 187 -7.11 0.80 16.50
N ARG A 188 -7.52 -0.45 16.68
CA ARG A 188 -8.93 -0.84 16.77
C ARG A 188 -9.49 -0.43 18.14
N SER A 189 -10.56 0.34 18.14
CA SER A 189 -11.29 0.82 19.30
C SER A 189 -12.75 1.08 18.91
N GLU A 190 -13.64 1.25 19.86
CA GLU A 190 -15.04 1.62 19.58
C GLU A 190 -15.13 2.89 18.72
N VAL A 191 -14.27 3.87 18.97
CA VAL A 191 -14.22 5.13 18.20
C VAL A 191 -13.82 4.89 16.74
N THR A 192 -12.80 4.06 16.49
CA THR A 192 -12.33 3.78 15.11
C THR A 192 -13.27 2.83 14.38
N GLU A 193 -13.94 1.89 15.06
CA GLU A 193 -14.99 1.07 14.48
C GLU A 193 -16.21 1.91 14.09
N TYR A 194 -16.62 2.84 14.96
CA TYR A 194 -17.69 3.79 14.63
C TYR A 194 -17.28 4.70 13.46
N GLY A 195 -16.05 5.19 13.42
CA GLY A 195 -15.50 5.93 12.29
C GLY A 195 -15.53 5.14 10.98
N MET A 196 -15.26 3.82 11.02
CA MET A 196 -15.38 2.94 9.87
C MET A 196 -16.84 2.81 9.41
N ALA A 197 -17.80 2.69 10.32
CA ALA A 197 -19.22 2.68 9.98
C ALA A 197 -19.66 4.01 9.34
N GLN A 198 -19.18 5.14 9.85
CA GLN A 198 -19.43 6.46 9.25
C GLN A 198 -18.82 6.55 7.85
N PHE A 199 -17.62 6.04 7.64
CA PHE A 199 -16.97 5.98 6.32
C PHE A 199 -17.84 5.18 5.33
N ILE A 200 -18.31 3.99 5.72
CA ILE A 200 -19.18 3.16 4.88
C ILE A 200 -20.46 3.92 4.54
N SER A 201 -21.15 4.52 5.53
CA SER A 201 -22.36 5.31 5.32
C SER A 201 -22.13 6.48 4.35
N PHE A 202 -21.05 7.23 4.54
CA PHE A 202 -20.66 8.32 3.65
C PHE A 202 -20.43 7.84 2.21
N GLN A 203 -19.78 6.68 2.02
CA GLN A 203 -19.58 6.11 0.69
C GLN A 203 -20.90 5.66 0.05
N CYS A 204 -21.83 5.12 0.83
CA CYS A 204 -23.15 4.77 0.34
C CYS A 204 -23.91 6.00 -0.18
N GLU A 205 -23.92 7.10 0.56
CA GLU A 205 -24.56 8.34 0.14
C GLU A 205 -23.89 8.95 -1.10
N LYS A 206 -22.56 9.06 -1.07
CA LYS A 206 -21.77 9.67 -2.15
C LYS A 206 -21.92 8.93 -3.48
N ASN A 207 -21.88 7.60 -3.45
CA ASN A 207 -21.87 6.73 -4.64
C ASN A 207 -23.25 6.13 -4.96
N LYS A 208 -24.29 6.46 -4.17
CA LYS A 208 -25.65 5.92 -4.31
C LYS A 208 -25.68 4.39 -4.19
N PHE A 209 -24.90 3.86 -3.25
CA PHE A 209 -24.95 2.45 -2.88
C PHE A 209 -26.11 2.17 -1.93
N LYS A 210 -26.54 0.91 -1.83
CA LYS A 210 -27.45 0.44 -0.77
C LYS A 210 -26.78 0.53 0.59
N HIS A 211 -27.53 0.81 1.64
CA HIS A 211 -26.99 0.82 3.00
C HIS A 211 -26.64 -0.58 3.49
N PHE A 212 -25.67 -0.68 4.37
CA PHE A 212 -25.16 -1.91 4.93
C PHE A 212 -25.85 -2.24 6.24
N THR A 213 -26.21 -3.52 6.46
CA THR A 213 -26.65 -3.99 7.77
C THR A 213 -25.49 -3.97 8.78
N TYR A 214 -25.79 -4.07 10.06
CA TYR A 214 -24.78 -4.12 11.11
C TYR A 214 -23.76 -5.25 10.87
N GLU A 215 -24.25 -6.46 10.54
CA GLU A 215 -23.43 -7.64 10.28
C GLU A 215 -22.56 -7.48 9.03
N ALA A 216 -23.03 -6.73 8.03
CA ALA A 216 -22.25 -6.40 6.84
C ALA A 216 -21.11 -5.42 7.18
N VAL A 217 -21.38 -4.40 8.00
CA VAL A 217 -20.34 -3.48 8.52
C VAL A 217 -19.29 -4.26 9.33
N GLU A 218 -19.72 -5.15 10.22
CA GLU A 218 -18.81 -6.04 10.96
C GLU A 218 -17.95 -6.89 10.02
N GLY A 219 -18.53 -7.38 8.91
CA GLY A 219 -17.80 -8.09 7.86
C GLY A 219 -16.69 -7.24 7.23
N ILE A 220 -16.95 -5.97 6.93
CA ILE A 220 -15.93 -5.03 6.43
C ILE A 220 -14.86 -4.76 7.49
N ILE A 221 -15.23 -4.58 8.77
CA ILE A 221 -14.29 -4.40 9.87
C ILE A 221 -13.39 -5.64 10.02
N LYS A 222 -13.95 -6.86 9.99
CA LYS A 222 -13.18 -8.12 10.00
C LYS A 222 -12.22 -8.20 8.79
N HIS A 223 -12.66 -7.77 7.61
CA HIS A 223 -11.79 -7.69 6.43
C HIS A 223 -10.67 -6.67 6.62
N SER A 224 -10.96 -5.51 7.19
CA SER A 224 -9.97 -4.47 7.51
C SER A 224 -8.88 -4.98 8.47
N THR A 225 -9.25 -5.72 9.55
CA THR A 225 -8.28 -6.35 10.45
C THR A 225 -7.41 -7.38 9.73
N ARG A 226 -8.00 -8.14 8.79
CA ARG A 226 -7.28 -9.13 7.98
C ARG A 226 -6.25 -8.49 7.05
N LEU A 227 -6.54 -7.34 6.43
CA LEU A 227 -5.59 -6.62 5.59
C LEU A 227 -4.32 -6.21 6.34
N VAL A 228 -4.43 -5.95 7.64
CA VAL A 228 -3.31 -5.58 8.53
C VAL A 228 -2.68 -6.81 9.20
N GLY A 229 -3.39 -7.94 9.28
CA GLY A 229 -2.93 -9.14 9.99
C GLY A 229 -2.91 -8.97 11.51
N SER A 230 -3.83 -8.18 12.10
CA SER A 230 -3.92 -7.98 13.55
C SER A 230 -5.36 -7.73 14.00
N LYS A 231 -5.81 -8.46 15.03
CA LYS A 231 -7.12 -8.23 15.66
C LYS A 231 -7.23 -6.87 16.35
N LYS A 232 -6.11 -6.28 16.72
CA LYS A 232 -6.02 -5.01 17.47
C LYS A 232 -5.94 -3.78 16.57
N LYS A 233 -5.88 -3.96 15.25
CA LYS A 233 -5.68 -2.88 14.29
C LYS A 233 -6.66 -2.96 13.13
N LEU A 234 -6.93 -1.82 12.49
CA LEU A 234 -7.72 -1.66 11.29
C LEU A 234 -6.85 -1.06 10.18
N SER A 235 -7.10 -1.45 8.93
CA SER A 235 -6.44 -0.87 7.76
C SER A 235 -6.94 0.55 7.51
N THR A 236 -6.05 1.45 7.16
CA THR A 236 -6.33 2.79 6.64
C THR A 236 -6.27 2.85 5.11
N ASP A 237 -6.07 1.70 4.45
CA ASP A 237 -6.20 1.60 2.98
C ASP A 237 -7.69 1.59 2.59
N PHE A 238 -8.29 2.78 2.65
CA PHE A 238 -9.70 2.96 2.36
C PHE A 238 -10.07 2.61 0.92
N ASN A 239 -9.12 2.63 -0.03
CA ASN A 239 -9.39 2.23 -1.40
C ASN A 239 -9.69 0.74 -1.49
N LYS A 240 -8.89 -0.12 -0.84
CA LYS A 240 -9.15 -1.57 -0.81
C LYS A 240 -10.49 -1.90 -0.13
N LEU A 241 -10.84 -1.16 0.92
CA LEU A 241 -12.13 -1.33 1.57
C LEU A 241 -13.28 -0.89 0.67
N LEU A 242 -13.13 0.24 -0.04
CA LEU A 242 -14.14 0.75 -0.98
C LEU A 242 -14.39 -0.21 -2.14
N GLU A 243 -13.38 -0.91 -2.63
CA GLU A 243 -13.54 -1.94 -3.65
C GLU A 243 -14.48 -3.06 -3.17
N VAL A 244 -14.28 -3.57 -1.94
CA VAL A 244 -15.15 -4.60 -1.36
C VAL A 244 -16.56 -4.05 -1.10
N ILE A 245 -16.69 -2.83 -0.60
CA ILE A 245 -17.97 -2.15 -0.41
C ILE A 245 -18.72 -2.04 -1.73
N THR A 246 -18.04 -1.63 -2.81
CA THR A 246 -18.63 -1.49 -4.14
C THR A 246 -19.10 -2.83 -4.70
N GLU A 247 -18.28 -3.87 -4.59
CA GLU A 247 -18.66 -5.21 -5.06
C GLU A 247 -19.82 -5.80 -4.24
N ALA A 248 -19.85 -5.60 -2.93
CA ALA A 248 -20.94 -6.05 -2.07
C ALA A 248 -22.26 -5.36 -2.42
N ASP A 249 -22.26 -4.07 -2.75
CA ASP A 249 -23.43 -3.36 -3.25
C ASP A 249 -23.94 -3.93 -4.58
N ILE A 250 -23.03 -4.28 -5.49
CA ILE A 250 -23.38 -4.92 -6.77
C ILE A 250 -24.11 -6.26 -6.52
N PHE A 251 -23.59 -7.11 -5.62
CA PHE A 251 -24.25 -8.39 -5.30
C PHE A 251 -25.61 -8.18 -4.66
N ALA A 252 -25.76 -7.23 -3.75
CA ALA A 252 -27.05 -6.90 -3.16
C ALA A 252 -28.06 -6.36 -4.19
N LYS A 253 -27.58 -5.64 -5.22
CA LYS A 253 -28.44 -5.18 -6.34
C LYS A 253 -28.85 -6.33 -7.26
N LEU A 254 -27.94 -7.27 -7.54
CA LEU A 254 -28.24 -8.46 -8.36
C LEU A 254 -29.28 -9.37 -7.71
N GLU A 255 -29.31 -9.44 -6.38
CA GLU A 255 -30.28 -10.20 -5.60
C GLU A 255 -31.55 -9.39 -5.27
N ASP A 256 -31.68 -8.17 -5.76
CA ASP A 256 -32.77 -7.23 -5.50
C ASP A 256 -33.08 -7.01 -4.00
N LYS A 257 -32.04 -7.05 -3.16
CA LYS A 257 -32.14 -6.81 -1.71
C LYS A 257 -32.19 -5.33 -1.40
N GLU A 258 -32.89 -4.93 -0.35
CA GLU A 258 -32.98 -3.53 0.10
C GLU A 258 -31.65 -3.05 0.71
N PHE A 259 -30.97 -3.92 1.46
CA PHE A 259 -29.71 -3.64 2.17
C PHE A 259 -28.62 -4.58 1.73
N VAL A 260 -27.36 -4.16 1.92
CA VAL A 260 -26.21 -5.04 1.80
C VAL A 260 -26.08 -5.86 3.08
N GLU A 261 -26.22 -7.17 2.97
CA GLU A 261 -26.14 -8.13 4.06
C GLU A 261 -24.70 -8.71 4.18
N LYS A 262 -24.38 -9.36 5.31
CA LYS A 262 -23.09 -10.02 5.56
C LYS A 262 -22.66 -10.96 4.42
N GLU A 263 -23.63 -11.68 3.84
CA GLU A 263 -23.38 -12.64 2.76
C GLU A 263 -22.84 -11.93 1.50
N HIS A 264 -23.35 -10.76 1.14
CA HIS A 264 -22.85 -10.00 -0.02
C HIS A 264 -21.39 -9.56 0.17
N VAL A 265 -21.03 -9.13 1.39
CA VAL A 265 -19.63 -8.81 1.73
C VAL A 265 -18.76 -10.07 1.62
N ARG A 266 -19.23 -11.22 2.13
CA ARG A 266 -18.52 -12.48 2.03
C ARG A 266 -18.29 -12.91 0.57
N ILE A 267 -19.31 -12.81 -0.27
CA ILE A 267 -19.24 -13.11 -1.70
C ILE A 267 -18.24 -12.17 -2.39
N ALA A 268 -18.30 -10.86 -2.12
CA ALA A 268 -17.36 -9.88 -2.70
C ALA A 268 -15.90 -10.26 -2.39
N ILE A 269 -15.58 -10.58 -1.14
CA ILE A 269 -14.24 -11.00 -0.74
C ILE A 269 -13.82 -12.31 -1.43
N LEU A 270 -14.73 -13.29 -1.54
CA LEU A 270 -14.45 -14.56 -2.21
C LEU A 270 -14.24 -14.41 -3.71
N GLU A 271 -15.07 -13.64 -4.39
CA GLU A 271 -14.93 -13.40 -5.84
C GLU A 271 -13.63 -12.63 -6.14
N ARG A 272 -13.27 -11.66 -5.30
CA ARG A 272 -11.95 -11.00 -5.40
C ARG A 272 -10.81 -12.02 -5.27
N ARG A 273 -10.86 -12.90 -4.28
CA ARG A 273 -9.86 -13.98 -4.12
C ARG A 273 -9.81 -14.88 -5.36
N LYS A 274 -10.94 -15.31 -5.91
CA LYS A 274 -11.00 -16.16 -7.11
C LYS A 274 -10.35 -15.53 -8.33
N ARG A 275 -10.42 -14.21 -8.47
CA ARG A 275 -9.74 -13.49 -9.58
C ARG A 275 -8.22 -13.48 -9.45
N LEU A 276 -7.70 -13.60 -8.22
CA LEU A 276 -6.28 -13.44 -7.90
C LEU A 276 -5.57 -14.77 -7.60
N ASN A 277 -6.31 -15.83 -7.28
CA ASN A 277 -5.77 -17.08 -6.74
C ASN A 277 -5.35 -18.13 -7.80
N LYS A 278 -5.17 -17.74 -9.06
CA LYS A 278 -4.79 -18.66 -10.13
C LYS A 278 -3.56 -19.51 -9.79
N ILE A 279 -2.54 -18.90 -9.21
CA ILE A 279 -1.29 -19.60 -8.87
C ILE A 279 -1.46 -20.48 -7.63
N GLU A 280 -2.22 -20.01 -6.62
CA GLU A 280 -2.62 -20.84 -5.48
C GLU A 280 -3.32 -22.12 -5.97
N ASN A 281 -4.35 -22.00 -6.82
CA ASN A 281 -5.07 -23.13 -7.38
C ASN A 281 -4.16 -24.09 -8.12
N LYS A 282 -3.20 -23.58 -8.91
CA LYS A 282 -2.25 -24.43 -9.64
C LYS A 282 -1.30 -25.18 -8.72
N MET A 283 -0.86 -24.53 -7.63
CA MET A 283 -0.06 -25.20 -6.60
C MET A 283 -0.85 -26.27 -5.87
N ASP A 284 -2.11 -26.00 -5.57
CA ASP A 284 -3.01 -26.95 -4.94
C ASP A 284 -3.23 -28.20 -5.83
N GLU A 285 -3.42 -28.04 -7.16
CA GLU A 285 -3.48 -29.15 -8.11
C GLU A 285 -2.20 -30.00 -8.04
N PHE A 286 -1.02 -29.40 -8.02
CA PHE A 286 0.24 -30.14 -7.91
C PHE A 286 0.39 -30.92 -6.60
N ILE A 287 -0.20 -30.42 -5.50
CA ILE A 287 -0.23 -31.15 -4.23
C ILE A 287 -1.26 -32.31 -4.27
N GLU A 288 -2.41 -32.09 -4.88
CA GLU A 288 -3.45 -33.10 -5.06
C GLU A 288 -2.96 -34.26 -5.93
N ASP A 289 -2.28 -33.97 -7.03
CA ASP A 289 -1.69 -34.95 -7.96
C ASP A 289 -0.39 -35.58 -7.43
N ASN A 290 0.05 -35.24 -6.23
CA ASN A 290 1.34 -35.62 -5.65
C ASN A 290 2.57 -35.24 -6.49
N THR A 291 2.44 -34.29 -7.43
CA THR A 291 3.57 -33.66 -8.12
C THR A 291 4.44 -32.91 -7.11
N ILE A 292 3.81 -32.24 -6.13
CA ILE A 292 4.47 -31.70 -4.94
C ILE A 292 4.12 -32.62 -3.78
N MET A 293 5.14 -33.20 -3.16
CA MET A 293 4.97 -34.14 -2.07
C MET A 293 4.71 -33.47 -0.73
N ILE A 294 3.49 -33.57 -0.24
CA ILE A 294 3.09 -33.13 1.11
C ILE A 294 2.36 -34.32 1.77
N ASP A 295 2.89 -34.84 2.84
CA ASP A 295 2.18 -35.86 3.61
C ASP A 295 1.26 -35.18 4.64
N THR A 296 0.01 -35.65 4.74
CA THR A 296 -0.96 -35.18 5.75
C THR A 296 -1.38 -36.27 6.70
N GLU A 297 -0.76 -37.47 6.64
CA GLU A 297 -1.08 -38.65 7.41
C GLU A 297 0.17 -39.43 7.78
N GLY A 298 0.05 -40.20 8.84
CA GLY A 298 1.15 -41.02 9.34
C GLY A 298 2.23 -40.24 10.05
N SER A 299 3.38 -40.88 10.21
CA SER A 299 4.55 -40.28 10.87
C SER A 299 5.82 -40.65 10.13
N ARG A 300 6.81 -39.73 10.10
CA ARG A 300 8.09 -39.91 9.42
C ARG A 300 9.24 -39.37 10.23
N VAL A 301 10.37 -40.03 10.18
CA VAL A 301 11.62 -39.59 10.84
C VAL A 301 12.28 -38.52 9.95
N GLY A 302 12.68 -37.41 10.54
CA GLY A 302 13.42 -36.35 9.89
C GLY A 302 12.63 -35.57 8.83
N ILE A 303 11.30 -35.69 8.76
CA ILE A 303 10.42 -35.06 7.80
C ILE A 303 9.31 -34.31 8.51
N ILE A 304 9.07 -33.03 8.08
CA ILE A 304 8.06 -32.15 8.67
C ILE A 304 7.42 -31.26 7.61
N ASN A 305 6.17 -30.87 7.83
CA ASN A 305 5.49 -29.84 7.04
C ASN A 305 5.77 -28.45 7.63
N GLY A 306 6.66 -27.69 6.99
CA GLY A 306 6.86 -26.28 7.26
C GLY A 306 5.85 -25.43 6.50
N LEU A 307 5.61 -24.19 6.96
CA LEU A 307 4.66 -23.27 6.33
C LEU A 307 5.36 -22.02 5.82
N SER A 308 5.08 -21.68 4.58
CA SER A 308 5.57 -20.47 3.90
C SER A 308 4.42 -19.62 3.35
N VAL A 309 4.71 -18.34 3.06
CA VAL A 309 3.78 -17.43 2.37
C VAL A 309 4.38 -17.02 1.04
N LEU A 310 3.59 -17.05 -0.01
CA LEU A 310 3.93 -16.52 -1.32
C LEU A 310 3.13 -15.26 -1.58
N GLY A 311 3.84 -14.15 -1.83
CA GLY A 311 3.24 -12.87 -2.21
C GLY A 311 3.31 -12.67 -3.72
N MET A 312 2.19 -12.30 -4.35
CA MET A 312 2.09 -12.03 -5.78
C MET A 312 1.28 -10.75 -6.00
N GLY A 313 1.98 -9.62 -6.07
CA GLY A 313 1.34 -8.33 -6.18
C GLY A 313 0.48 -8.02 -4.94
N GLU A 314 -0.83 -7.89 -5.14
CA GLU A 314 -1.78 -7.60 -4.05
C GLU A 314 -2.30 -8.84 -3.32
N TYR A 315 -1.94 -10.04 -3.79
CA TYR A 315 -2.44 -11.28 -3.23
C TYR A 315 -1.31 -12.09 -2.59
N SER A 316 -1.57 -12.60 -1.41
CA SER A 316 -0.68 -13.54 -0.72
C SER A 316 -1.46 -14.76 -0.24
N PHE A 317 -0.81 -15.91 -0.30
CA PHE A 317 -1.37 -17.15 0.17
C PHE A 317 -0.30 -18.01 0.84
N GLY A 318 -0.73 -18.84 1.78
CA GLY A 318 0.14 -19.78 2.45
C GLY A 318 0.21 -21.11 1.74
N ARG A 319 1.34 -21.81 1.89
CA ARG A 319 1.48 -23.17 1.43
C ARG A 319 2.33 -24.00 2.39
N PRO A 320 2.04 -25.31 2.55
CA PRO A 320 2.97 -26.22 3.19
C PRO A 320 4.18 -26.47 2.27
N SER A 321 5.33 -26.70 2.90
CA SER A 321 6.56 -27.13 2.25
C SER A 321 7.13 -28.29 3.04
N ARG A 322 7.49 -29.38 2.37
CA ARG A 322 8.15 -30.51 3.00
C ARG A 322 9.60 -30.17 3.29
N ILE A 323 9.97 -30.26 4.56
CA ILE A 323 11.34 -30.09 5.03
C ILE A 323 11.84 -31.46 5.44
N SER A 324 13.00 -31.87 4.89
CA SER A 324 13.66 -33.12 5.26
C SER A 324 15.04 -32.85 5.83
N VAL A 325 15.39 -33.63 6.83
CA VAL A 325 16.70 -33.62 7.48
C VAL A 325 17.27 -35.02 7.53
N THR A 326 18.49 -35.17 7.09
CA THR A 326 19.28 -36.40 7.22
C THR A 326 20.51 -36.13 8.06
N THR A 327 20.81 -37.04 8.97
CA THR A 327 21.96 -36.91 9.88
C THR A 327 22.89 -38.10 9.75
N SER A 328 24.17 -37.88 9.99
CA SER A 328 25.22 -38.87 10.02
C SER A 328 26.34 -38.46 10.94
N MET A 329 27.19 -39.37 11.37
CA MET A 329 28.45 -38.98 12.04
C MET A 329 29.34 -38.18 11.13
N GLY A 330 29.98 -37.15 11.66
CA GLY A 330 30.90 -36.28 10.88
C GLY A 330 31.24 -34.99 11.59
N SER A 331 31.88 -34.07 10.89
CA SER A 331 32.41 -32.82 11.46
C SER A 331 31.94 -31.55 10.76
N LYS A 332 30.99 -31.67 9.80
CA LYS A 332 30.54 -30.51 9.02
C LYS A 332 29.51 -29.65 9.77
N GLY A 333 28.88 -30.18 10.81
CA GLY A 333 27.77 -29.52 11.49
C GLY A 333 26.50 -29.46 10.63
N ILE A 334 25.74 -28.37 10.74
CA ILE A 334 24.53 -28.16 9.94
C ILE A 334 24.89 -27.63 8.56
N VAL A 335 24.48 -28.36 7.53
CA VAL A 335 24.57 -27.97 6.12
C VAL A 335 23.16 -27.71 5.60
N ASN A 336 22.86 -26.46 5.32
CA ASN A 336 21.60 -26.09 4.65
C ASN A 336 21.81 -26.12 3.15
N ILE A 337 21.06 -26.99 2.44
CA ILE A 337 21.24 -27.22 1.01
C ILE A 337 20.95 -25.96 0.20
N GLU A 338 19.88 -25.25 0.53
CA GLU A 338 19.49 -24.00 -0.16
C GLU A 338 20.59 -22.94 -0.08
N ARG A 339 21.30 -22.87 1.04
CA ARG A 339 22.44 -21.94 1.23
C ARG A 339 23.60 -22.34 0.33
N GLU A 340 23.94 -23.62 0.28
CA GLU A 340 25.08 -24.10 -0.52
C GLU A 340 24.87 -23.88 -2.03
N VAL A 341 23.61 -23.97 -2.49
CA VAL A 341 23.25 -23.73 -3.90
C VAL A 341 22.80 -22.27 -4.17
N LYS A 342 22.97 -21.36 -3.20
CA LYS A 342 22.64 -19.92 -3.30
C LYS A 342 21.16 -19.64 -3.55
N MET A 343 20.29 -20.47 -3.02
CA MET A 343 18.83 -20.31 -3.04
C MET A 343 18.28 -19.83 -1.69
N SER A 344 19.13 -19.58 -0.70
CA SER A 344 18.80 -19.06 0.61
C SER A 344 19.08 -17.56 0.68
N GLY A 345 18.08 -16.80 1.14
CA GLY A 345 18.26 -15.39 1.49
C GLY A 345 19.04 -15.21 2.81
N PRO A 346 19.44 -13.96 3.11
CA PRO A 346 20.29 -13.67 4.28
C PRO A 346 19.56 -13.94 5.61
N ILE A 347 18.23 -13.73 5.67
CA ILE A 347 17.45 -13.94 6.89
C ILE A 347 17.32 -15.43 7.20
N HIS A 348 17.05 -16.27 6.20
CA HIS A 348 17.03 -17.72 6.36
C HIS A 348 18.40 -18.27 6.77
N SER A 349 19.47 -17.81 6.11
CA SER A 349 20.85 -18.19 6.47
C SER A 349 21.21 -17.84 7.92
N LYS A 350 20.72 -16.70 8.43
CA LYS A 350 20.84 -16.32 9.84
C LYS A 350 20.08 -17.28 10.74
N GLY A 351 18.86 -17.70 10.37
CA GLY A 351 18.06 -18.68 11.10
C GLY A 351 18.81 -20.00 11.32
N VAL A 352 19.44 -20.54 10.28
CA VAL A 352 20.24 -21.77 10.38
C VAL A 352 21.45 -21.62 11.34
N LEU A 353 22.10 -20.46 11.37
CA LEU A 353 23.17 -20.21 12.35
C LEU A 353 22.66 -20.13 13.78
N ILE A 354 21.44 -19.62 13.98
CA ILE A 354 20.76 -19.63 15.29
C ILE A 354 20.49 -21.05 15.76
N LEU A 355 20.02 -21.93 14.86
CA LEU A 355 19.84 -23.36 15.17
C LEU A 355 21.15 -24.03 15.62
N GLN A 356 22.25 -23.73 14.91
CA GLN A 356 23.56 -24.24 15.30
C GLN A 356 23.96 -23.74 16.70
N GLY A 357 23.69 -22.48 17.02
CA GLY A 357 23.90 -21.93 18.36
C GLY A 357 23.11 -22.67 19.45
N TYR A 358 21.82 -22.90 19.20
CA TYR A 358 20.95 -23.66 20.11
C TYR A 358 21.47 -25.08 20.36
N LEU A 359 21.83 -25.81 19.31
CA LEU A 359 22.34 -27.17 19.44
C LEU A 359 23.66 -27.21 20.20
N THR A 360 24.55 -26.27 19.93
CA THR A 360 25.86 -26.18 20.62
C THR A 360 25.65 -25.94 22.12
N GLU A 361 24.70 -25.09 22.50
CA GLU A 361 24.42 -24.79 23.89
C GLU A 361 23.80 -25.99 24.63
N HIS A 362 22.90 -26.73 23.98
CA HIS A 362 22.13 -27.79 24.66
C HIS A 362 22.79 -29.17 24.59
N PHE A 363 23.63 -29.43 23.55
CA PHE A 363 24.14 -30.79 23.29
C PHE A 363 25.68 -30.87 23.15
N ALA A 364 26.41 -29.72 23.21
CA ALA A 364 27.86 -29.72 23.04
C ALA A 364 28.62 -29.12 24.21
N GLN A 365 28.08 -29.24 25.42
CA GLN A 365 28.72 -28.67 26.63
C GLN A 365 29.91 -29.49 27.12
N GLU A 366 29.85 -30.79 26.97
CA GLU A 366 30.92 -31.70 27.42
C GLU A 366 31.78 -32.22 26.28
N TYR A 367 31.15 -32.48 25.12
CA TYR A 367 31.81 -33.02 23.94
C TYR A 367 31.37 -32.23 22.71
N PRO A 368 32.26 -32.01 21.72
CA PRO A 368 31.89 -31.34 20.48
C PRO A 368 30.84 -32.16 19.69
N LEU A 369 29.87 -31.50 19.07
CA LEU A 369 28.92 -32.12 18.17
C LEU A 369 29.60 -32.69 16.94
N SER A 370 29.76 -34.02 16.90
CA SER A 370 30.38 -34.75 15.79
C SER A 370 29.30 -35.27 14.84
N MET A 371 28.62 -34.37 14.14
CA MET A 371 27.57 -34.71 13.18
C MET A 371 27.67 -33.95 11.87
N ASN A 372 27.10 -34.55 10.83
CA ASN A 372 26.67 -33.86 9.61
C ASN A 372 25.16 -33.90 9.57
N ALA A 373 24.50 -32.77 9.44
CA ALA A 373 23.06 -32.68 9.28
C ALA A 373 22.77 -31.90 8.01
N TYR A 374 22.05 -32.50 7.08
CA TYR A 374 21.67 -31.86 5.82
C TYR A 374 20.18 -31.50 5.87
N ILE A 375 19.86 -30.22 5.81
CA ILE A 375 18.50 -29.68 5.79
C ILE A 375 18.14 -29.31 4.36
N CYS A 376 16.97 -29.74 3.88
CA CYS A 376 16.47 -29.47 2.55
C CYS A 376 14.98 -29.10 2.59
N PHE A 377 14.61 -28.05 1.85
CA PHE A 377 13.21 -27.76 1.50
C PHE A 377 12.88 -28.44 0.18
N GLU A 378 12.32 -29.61 0.27
CA GLU A 378 12.06 -30.44 -0.91
C GLU A 378 11.18 -29.73 -1.92
N GLN A 379 11.50 -29.87 -3.21
CA GLN A 379 10.77 -29.28 -4.33
C GLN A 379 10.54 -27.76 -4.26
N ASN A 380 11.46 -27.04 -3.60
CA ASN A 380 11.48 -25.60 -3.59
C ASN A 380 12.56 -25.08 -4.56
N TYR A 381 12.14 -24.59 -5.72
CA TYR A 381 13.03 -24.10 -6.80
C TYR A 381 13.02 -22.57 -6.93
N GLY A 382 12.20 -21.88 -6.15
CA GLY A 382 12.06 -20.42 -6.17
C GLY A 382 12.94 -19.67 -5.14
N GLY A 383 13.72 -20.43 -4.37
CA GLY A 383 14.48 -19.88 -3.24
C GLY A 383 13.63 -19.72 -1.96
N ILE A 384 14.29 -19.44 -0.85
CA ILE A 384 13.67 -19.23 0.45
C ILE A 384 14.34 -18.06 1.16
N ASP A 385 13.54 -17.24 1.84
CA ASP A 385 14.06 -16.26 2.81
C ASP A 385 13.10 -16.18 4.02
N GLY A 386 13.60 -15.59 5.11
CA GLY A 386 12.90 -15.54 6.39
C GLY A 386 13.33 -16.66 7.34
N ASP A 387 13.18 -16.41 8.62
CA ASP A 387 13.56 -17.30 9.73
C ASP A 387 12.37 -18.09 10.29
N SER A 388 11.19 -17.95 9.69
CA SER A 388 9.93 -18.52 10.21
C SER A 388 9.82 -20.06 10.09
N ALA A 389 10.80 -20.72 9.47
CA ALA A 389 10.89 -22.17 9.36
C ALA A 389 11.83 -22.79 10.40
N THR A 390 12.59 -21.99 11.17
CA THR A 390 13.62 -22.50 12.08
C THR A 390 13.07 -23.44 13.14
N LEU A 391 11.85 -23.23 13.63
CA LEU A 391 11.18 -24.18 14.52
C LEU A 391 10.97 -25.55 13.84
N ALA A 392 10.47 -25.57 12.60
CA ALA A 392 10.25 -26.80 11.86
C ALA A 392 11.58 -27.50 11.52
N GLU A 393 12.60 -26.76 11.11
CA GLU A 393 13.94 -27.30 10.83
C GLU A 393 14.55 -27.96 12.06
N LEU A 394 14.43 -27.33 13.24
CA LEU A 394 14.94 -27.90 14.49
C LEU A 394 14.18 -29.16 14.89
N CYS A 395 12.84 -29.17 14.81
CA CYS A 395 12.05 -30.35 15.08
C CYS A 395 12.43 -31.53 14.16
N ALA A 396 12.62 -31.27 12.85
CA ALA A 396 13.03 -32.30 11.90
C ALA A 396 14.45 -32.82 12.20
N LEU A 397 15.34 -31.91 12.60
CA LEU A 397 16.73 -32.27 12.98
C LEU A 397 16.76 -33.15 14.23
N LEU A 398 16.03 -32.78 15.26
CA LEU A 398 15.93 -33.58 16.50
C LEU A 398 15.29 -34.95 16.23
N SER A 399 14.26 -35.00 15.39
CA SER A 399 13.66 -36.25 14.93
C SER A 399 14.67 -37.16 14.21
N SER A 400 15.48 -36.57 13.31
CA SER A 400 16.49 -37.35 12.58
C SER A 400 17.61 -37.85 13.48
N LEU A 401 17.99 -37.09 14.52
CA LEU A 401 19.01 -37.51 15.49
C LEU A 401 18.52 -38.57 16.45
N SER A 402 17.28 -38.48 16.92
CA SER A 402 16.67 -39.38 17.88
C SER A 402 15.98 -40.60 17.24
N GLU A 403 15.84 -40.62 15.91
CA GLU A 403 15.04 -41.62 15.16
C GLU A 403 13.57 -41.67 15.55
N VAL A 404 13.05 -40.64 16.21
CA VAL A 404 11.64 -40.53 16.61
C VAL A 404 10.83 -39.88 15.49
N PRO A 405 9.75 -40.53 14.99
CA PRO A 405 9.00 -40.00 13.86
C PRO A 405 8.09 -38.84 14.25
N ILE A 406 7.94 -37.88 13.33
CA ILE A 406 7.07 -36.69 13.40
C ILE A 406 5.72 -36.97 12.76
N LYS A 407 4.63 -36.60 13.43
CA LYS A 407 3.27 -36.63 12.88
C LYS A 407 3.13 -35.73 11.67
N GLN A 408 2.63 -36.25 10.55
CA GLN A 408 2.49 -35.51 9.29
C GLN A 408 1.15 -34.76 9.16
N ASN A 409 0.18 -35.05 10.02
CA ASN A 409 -1.10 -34.32 10.13
C ASN A 409 -0.98 -32.97 10.86
N ILE A 410 0.22 -32.59 11.28
CA ILE A 410 0.53 -31.32 11.95
C ILE A 410 1.60 -30.57 11.16
N ALA A 411 1.32 -29.33 10.78
CA ALA A 411 2.30 -28.44 10.19
C ALA A 411 2.87 -27.46 11.24
N VAL A 412 4.03 -26.89 10.94
CA VAL A 412 4.77 -26.07 11.91
C VAL A 412 5.23 -24.76 11.29
N THR A 413 5.10 -23.66 12.01
CA THR A 413 5.76 -22.39 11.70
C THR A 413 6.16 -21.68 12.99
N GLY A 414 7.32 -21.06 12.98
CA GLY A 414 7.86 -20.30 14.09
C GLY A 414 9.32 -19.94 13.85
N SER A 415 9.73 -18.79 14.35
CA SER A 415 11.15 -18.44 14.47
C SER A 415 11.65 -18.81 15.85
N LEU A 416 12.93 -19.14 15.96
CA LEU A 416 13.59 -19.49 17.21
C LEU A 416 14.71 -18.53 17.55
N ASN A 417 14.92 -18.29 18.84
CA ASN A 417 16.18 -17.71 19.33
C ASN A 417 17.16 -18.83 19.78
N GLN A 418 18.37 -18.45 20.12
CA GLN A 418 19.41 -19.39 20.56
C GLN A 418 19.12 -20.10 21.90
N LYS A 419 18.08 -19.67 22.63
CA LYS A 419 17.64 -20.22 23.94
C LYS A 419 16.41 -21.12 23.83
N GLY A 420 15.92 -21.40 22.60
CA GLY A 420 14.76 -22.21 22.36
C GLY A 420 13.40 -21.50 22.55
N ASP A 421 13.41 -20.15 22.74
CA ASP A 421 12.16 -19.39 22.78
C ASP A 421 11.62 -19.22 21.36
N ILE A 422 10.32 -19.42 21.20
CA ILE A 422 9.64 -19.31 19.93
C ILE A 422 9.16 -17.86 19.71
N GLN A 423 9.51 -17.28 18.57
CA GLN A 423 9.26 -15.90 18.22
C GLN A 423 8.17 -15.76 17.14
N VAL A 424 7.50 -14.60 17.15
CA VAL A 424 6.42 -14.22 16.24
C VAL A 424 6.87 -14.24 14.77
N VAL A 425 5.97 -14.69 13.89
CA VAL A 425 6.21 -14.74 12.44
C VAL A 425 5.13 -13.99 11.67
N GLY A 426 5.46 -13.53 10.46
CA GLY A 426 4.50 -12.89 9.56
C GLY A 426 3.64 -13.87 8.78
N GLY A 427 2.48 -13.39 8.28
CA GLY A 427 1.59 -14.13 7.40
C GLY A 427 0.96 -15.37 8.05
N ILE A 428 0.67 -15.31 9.35
CA ILE A 428 0.23 -16.47 10.11
C ILE A 428 -1.14 -17.00 9.64
N THR A 429 -2.06 -16.11 9.30
CA THR A 429 -3.39 -16.50 8.81
C THR A 429 -3.28 -17.25 7.49
N GLU A 430 -2.51 -16.72 6.53
CA GLU A 430 -2.28 -17.33 5.22
C GLU A 430 -1.60 -18.69 5.36
N LYS A 431 -0.58 -18.79 6.20
CA LYS A 431 0.15 -20.05 6.48
C LYS A 431 -0.79 -21.16 6.96
N ILE A 432 -1.64 -20.86 7.93
CA ILE A 432 -2.58 -21.82 8.49
C ILE A 432 -3.66 -22.20 7.47
N GLU A 433 -4.23 -21.21 6.76
CA GLU A 433 -5.21 -21.45 5.70
C GLU A 433 -4.63 -22.33 4.58
N GLY A 434 -3.36 -22.14 4.22
CA GLY A 434 -2.69 -22.97 3.22
C GLY A 434 -2.67 -24.46 3.58
N PHE A 435 -2.28 -24.81 4.80
CA PHE A 435 -2.29 -26.20 5.24
C PHE A 435 -3.71 -26.74 5.46
N TYR A 436 -4.59 -25.94 6.03
CA TYR A 436 -6.01 -26.28 6.19
C TYR A 436 -6.66 -26.63 4.85
N ASN A 437 -6.42 -25.83 3.80
CA ASN A 437 -6.97 -26.07 2.47
C ASN A 437 -6.48 -27.40 1.88
N VAL A 438 -5.20 -27.74 2.05
CA VAL A 438 -4.65 -29.04 1.62
C VAL A 438 -5.33 -30.19 2.37
N CYS A 439 -5.47 -30.10 3.69
CA CYS A 439 -6.15 -31.11 4.49
C CYS A 439 -7.64 -31.26 4.08
N LYS A 440 -8.33 -30.14 3.87
CA LYS A 440 -9.74 -30.12 3.45
C LYS A 440 -9.94 -30.79 2.09
N LYS A 441 -9.10 -30.48 1.10
CA LYS A 441 -9.18 -31.05 -0.24
C LYS A 441 -8.91 -32.54 -0.27
N ARG A 442 -8.01 -33.06 0.60
CA ARG A 442 -7.77 -34.48 0.78
C ARG A 442 -8.86 -35.19 1.60
N GLY A 443 -9.78 -34.43 2.18
CA GLY A 443 -10.81 -34.89 3.10
C GLY A 443 -10.27 -35.12 4.50
N PHE A 444 -10.94 -34.53 5.49
CA PHE A 444 -10.62 -34.82 6.90
C PHE A 444 -10.95 -36.30 7.19
N LYS A 445 -9.94 -37.08 7.60
CA LYS A 445 -10.10 -38.47 8.01
C LYS A 445 -10.27 -38.54 9.53
N ASP A 446 -10.36 -39.76 10.09
CA ASP A 446 -10.55 -40.05 11.53
C ASP A 446 -9.28 -39.70 12.35
N GLN A 447 -8.71 -38.50 12.10
CA GLN A 447 -7.58 -37.94 12.85
C GLN A 447 -7.72 -36.43 12.98
N VAL A 448 -7.09 -35.87 14.00
CA VAL A 448 -7.06 -34.41 14.21
C VAL A 448 -5.90 -33.80 13.45
N TYR A 449 -6.19 -32.85 12.57
CA TYR A 449 -5.19 -32.08 11.88
C TYR A 449 -4.88 -30.80 12.65
N GLY A 450 -3.71 -30.19 12.41
CA GLY A 450 -3.42 -28.96 13.11
C GLY A 450 -2.17 -28.23 12.66
N VAL A 451 -1.97 -27.09 13.29
CA VAL A 451 -0.78 -26.24 13.08
C VAL A 451 -0.20 -25.80 14.41
N ILE A 452 1.11 -25.98 14.56
CA ILE A 452 1.90 -25.39 15.64
C ILE A 452 2.35 -24.02 15.21
N LEU A 453 2.18 -23.04 16.08
CA LEU A 453 2.54 -21.64 15.83
C LEU A 453 3.00 -20.95 17.12
N PRO A 454 3.73 -19.81 16.99
CA PRO A 454 4.12 -19.04 18.16
C PRO A 454 2.89 -18.53 18.94
N LYS A 455 2.90 -18.72 20.24
CA LYS A 455 1.81 -18.30 21.15
C LYS A 455 1.47 -16.82 21.01
N ASP A 456 2.48 -15.96 20.80
CA ASP A 456 2.30 -14.52 20.67
C ASP A 456 1.71 -14.09 19.29
N ASN A 457 1.54 -15.04 18.34
CA ASN A 457 0.82 -14.79 17.10
C ASN A 457 -0.72 -14.91 17.23
N MET A 458 -1.25 -15.30 18.38
CA MET A 458 -2.71 -15.48 18.54
C MET A 458 -3.52 -14.20 18.29
N ASP A 459 -2.95 -13.03 18.55
CA ASP A 459 -3.56 -11.75 18.25
C ASP A 459 -3.54 -11.39 16.75
N ASN A 460 -2.68 -12.07 15.97
CA ASN A 460 -2.55 -11.87 14.53
C ASN A 460 -3.42 -12.83 13.71
N LEU A 461 -4.04 -13.81 14.36
CA LEU A 461 -4.78 -14.88 13.70
C LEU A 461 -6.23 -14.48 13.42
N ILE A 462 -6.55 -14.23 12.15
CA ILE A 462 -7.90 -13.83 11.70
C ILE A 462 -8.44 -14.91 10.75
N LEU A 463 -9.17 -15.85 11.31
CA LEU A 463 -9.67 -17.02 10.60
C LEU A 463 -10.97 -16.74 9.83
N SER A 464 -11.19 -17.53 8.77
CA SER A 464 -12.48 -17.57 8.08
C SER A 464 -13.55 -18.23 8.96
N ASP A 465 -14.82 -17.85 8.76
CA ASP A 465 -15.95 -18.42 9.51
C ASP A 465 -16.03 -19.96 9.34
N GLU A 466 -15.64 -20.48 8.18
CA GLU A 466 -15.60 -21.91 7.90
C GLU A 466 -14.53 -22.63 8.75
N MET A 467 -13.33 -22.05 8.79
CA MET A 467 -12.24 -22.63 9.56
C MET A 467 -12.52 -22.57 11.07
N GLU A 468 -13.14 -21.49 11.55
CA GLU A 468 -13.59 -21.39 12.94
C GLU A 468 -14.58 -22.51 13.32
N LYS A 469 -15.49 -22.89 12.40
CA LYS A 469 -16.39 -24.03 12.60
C LYS A 469 -15.63 -25.35 12.71
N THR A 470 -14.71 -25.61 11.77
CA THR A 470 -13.91 -26.83 11.75
C THR A 470 -13.03 -26.97 13.00
N ILE A 471 -12.55 -25.86 13.56
CA ILE A 471 -11.82 -25.85 14.83
C ILE A 471 -12.75 -26.16 16.00
N LYS A 472 -13.97 -25.61 16.02
CA LYS A 472 -14.98 -25.90 17.05
C LYS A 472 -15.45 -27.36 17.00
N ASP A 473 -15.54 -27.94 15.81
CA ASP A 473 -15.90 -29.38 15.63
C ASP A 473 -14.75 -30.31 16.00
N GLY A 474 -13.54 -29.80 16.25
CA GLY A 474 -12.39 -30.56 16.71
C GLY A 474 -11.59 -31.29 15.64
N SER A 475 -11.97 -31.17 14.36
CA SER A 475 -11.26 -31.80 13.22
C SER A 475 -9.94 -31.09 12.87
N PHE A 476 -9.81 -29.83 13.25
CA PHE A 476 -8.58 -29.05 13.09
C PHE A 476 -8.24 -28.32 14.39
N LYS A 477 -6.97 -28.27 14.77
CA LYS A 477 -6.51 -27.64 16.01
C LYS A 477 -5.39 -26.64 15.75
N ILE A 478 -5.36 -25.61 16.58
CA ILE A 478 -4.28 -24.63 16.66
C ILE A 478 -3.51 -24.90 17.94
N TYR A 479 -2.20 -25.09 17.82
CA TYR A 479 -1.30 -25.37 18.95
C TYR A 479 -0.38 -24.17 19.18
N PRO A 480 -0.75 -23.20 20.04
CA PRO A 480 0.12 -22.09 20.38
C PRO A 480 1.22 -22.55 21.35
N VAL A 481 2.47 -22.33 20.98
CA VAL A 481 3.65 -22.79 21.75
C VAL A 481 4.61 -21.61 22.04
N GLY A 482 5.27 -21.69 23.19
CA GLY A 482 6.27 -20.68 23.60
C GLY A 482 7.71 -21.21 23.59
N LYS A 483 7.87 -22.53 23.69
CA LYS A 483 9.15 -23.21 23.76
C LYS A 483 9.20 -24.41 22.80
N ILE A 484 10.41 -24.77 22.36
CA ILE A 484 10.63 -25.91 21.45
C ILE A 484 10.15 -27.24 22.05
N GLU A 485 10.29 -27.44 23.37
CA GLU A 485 9.92 -28.64 24.07
C GLU A 485 8.42 -28.96 23.89
N GLU A 486 7.56 -27.95 23.99
CA GLU A 486 6.11 -28.06 23.75
C GLU A 486 5.81 -28.58 22.33
N SER A 487 6.58 -28.14 21.34
CA SER A 487 6.41 -28.54 19.93
C SER A 487 6.80 -30.03 19.74
N ILE A 488 7.85 -30.46 20.40
CA ILE A 488 8.32 -31.86 20.35
C ILE A 488 7.29 -32.81 20.97
N GLU A 489 6.75 -32.46 22.11
CA GLU A 489 5.72 -33.29 22.77
C GLU A 489 4.49 -33.46 21.88
N ILE A 490 4.04 -32.39 21.21
CA ILE A 490 2.88 -32.44 20.32
C ILE A 490 3.17 -33.28 19.06
N LEU A 491 4.37 -33.12 18.46
CA LEU A 491 4.74 -33.74 17.20
C LEU A 491 5.12 -35.22 17.33
N MET A 492 5.77 -35.61 18.43
CA MET A 492 6.44 -36.89 18.57
C MET A 492 5.85 -37.77 19.68
N ASP A 493 4.89 -37.26 20.48
CA ASP A 493 4.35 -37.92 21.68
C ASP A 493 5.45 -38.38 22.67
N LYS A 494 6.54 -37.61 22.76
CA LYS A 494 7.70 -37.88 23.62
C LYS A 494 8.06 -36.62 24.40
N MET A 495 8.53 -36.80 25.63
CA MET A 495 9.12 -35.70 26.38
C MET A 495 10.47 -35.28 25.73
N PHE A 496 10.80 -34.02 25.81
CA PHE A 496 12.08 -33.54 25.25
C PHE A 496 13.30 -34.23 25.87
N GLU A 497 13.21 -34.55 27.17
CA GLU A 497 14.28 -35.26 27.89
C GLU A 497 14.49 -36.70 27.37
N ASP A 498 13.45 -37.34 26.82
CA ASP A 498 13.55 -38.68 26.22
C ASP A 498 14.21 -38.69 24.83
N ILE A 499 14.35 -37.52 24.23
CA ILE A 499 14.89 -37.33 22.89
C ILE A 499 16.35 -36.81 22.96
N LYS A 500 16.71 -36.20 24.07
CA LYS A 500 18.03 -35.65 24.37
C LYS A 500 19.06 -36.75 24.62
#